data_76b543026745528f03daa46ed35d6147
#
_entry.id   76b543026745528f03daa46ed35d6147
#
_cell.length_a   1.000
_cell.length_b   1.000
_cell.length_c   1.000
_cell.angle_alpha   90.00
_cell.angle_beta   90.00
_cell.angle_gamma   90.00
#
_symmetry.space_group_name_H-M   'P 1'
#
loop_
_entity.id
_entity.type
_entity.pdbx_description
1 polymer ?
#
loop_
_entity_poly.entity_id
_entity_poly.type
_entity_poly.pdbx_seq_one_letter_code
_entity_poly.pdbx_strand_id
1 'polypeptide(L)'
;IWSNDKLSRINSFNKSKIIYANHKLWFKKLLKKKSIYIFTKNKRPFGLVRFSNFNKGIKISYLISPKNRGHSLGSKMISLFCEKIKKSRKFNYKKIYAFTIKNNVASNKTLTKSGFDCLGIKYKKNCYLKKIDEN
;
A
#
# COMPACT_ATOMS: atom_id res chain seq x y z
N ILE A 1 8.01 3.21 13.49
CA ILE A 1 9.31 2.63 13.27
C ILE A 1 9.60 2.47 11.79
N TRP A 2 8.87 1.62 11.07
CA TRP A 2 9.05 1.48 9.62
C TRP A 2 8.73 2.77 8.87
N SER A 3 7.72 3.51 9.31
CA SER A 3 7.28 4.75 8.65
C SER A 3 8.27 5.90 8.78
N ASN A 4 9.14 5.87 9.79
CA ASN A 4 10.18 6.88 10.00
C ASN A 4 11.53 6.48 9.46
N ASP A 5 11.64 5.31 8.82
CA ASP A 5 12.82 4.91 8.09
C ASP A 5 13.15 5.95 7.01
N LYS A 6 14.44 6.22 6.80
CA LYS A 6 14.92 7.27 5.90
C LYS A 6 14.34 7.14 4.48
N LEU A 7 14.36 5.93 3.91
CA LEU A 7 13.85 5.71 2.56
C LEU A 7 12.34 5.90 2.49
N SER A 8 11.60 5.43 3.51
CA SER A 8 10.16 5.62 3.58
C SER A 8 9.78 7.09 3.62
N ARG A 9 10.54 7.93 4.35
CA ARG A 9 10.26 9.37 4.42
C ARG A 9 10.58 10.08 3.11
N ILE A 10 11.66 9.70 2.43
CA ILE A 10 12.02 10.26 1.12
C ILE A 10 10.93 9.96 0.08
N ASN A 11 10.37 8.76 0.09
CA ASN A 11 9.39 8.30 -0.89
C ASN A 11 7.94 8.56 -0.46
N SER A 12 7.72 9.22 0.65
CA SER A 12 6.40 9.57 1.17
C SER A 12 5.94 10.91 0.63
N PHE A 13 4.62 11.10 0.49
CA PHE A 13 4.04 12.38 0.10
C PHE A 13 4.25 13.46 1.16
N ASN A 14 4.26 13.08 2.43
CA ASN A 14 4.67 13.93 3.53
C ASN A 14 6.02 13.42 4.03
N LYS A 15 7.09 14.17 3.74
CA LYS A 15 8.45 13.77 4.06
C LYS A 15 8.86 14.10 5.50
N SER A 16 8.00 14.77 6.27
CA SER A 16 8.26 15.07 7.67
C SER A 16 8.24 13.81 8.51
N LYS A 17 9.11 13.78 9.53
CA LYS A 17 9.16 12.67 10.47
C LYS A 17 7.84 12.56 11.25
N ILE A 18 7.29 11.36 11.35
CA ILE A 18 6.05 11.11 12.07
C ILE A 18 6.32 11.09 13.58
N ILE A 19 5.55 11.87 14.35
CA ILE A 19 5.61 11.88 15.80
C ILE A 19 4.96 10.58 16.32
N TYR A 20 5.68 9.83 17.16
CA TYR A 20 5.26 8.50 17.62
C TYR A 20 3.86 8.48 18.24
N ALA A 21 3.53 9.44 19.11
CA ALA A 21 2.22 9.48 19.75
C ALA A 21 1.07 9.62 18.73
N ASN A 22 1.22 10.51 17.76
CA ASN A 22 0.23 10.72 16.70
C ASN A 22 0.11 9.49 15.81
N HIS A 23 1.23 8.85 15.49
CA HIS A 23 1.27 7.63 14.69
C HIS A 23 0.56 6.47 15.41
N LYS A 24 0.76 6.34 16.72
CA LYS A 24 0.09 5.32 17.53
C LYS A 24 -1.43 5.47 17.52
N LEU A 25 -1.93 6.69 17.71
CA LEU A 25 -3.37 6.98 17.64
C LEU A 25 -3.96 6.69 16.27
N TRP A 26 -3.28 7.12 15.23
CA TRP A 26 -3.67 6.88 13.85
C TRP A 26 -3.73 5.38 13.53
N PHE A 27 -2.73 4.62 13.97
CA PHE A 27 -2.67 3.17 13.77
C PHE A 27 -3.84 2.46 14.46
N LYS A 28 -4.18 2.86 15.70
CA LYS A 28 -5.33 2.34 16.41
C LYS A 28 -6.64 2.58 15.66
N LYS A 29 -6.81 3.76 15.05
CA LYS A 29 -7.96 4.06 14.20
C LYS A 29 -8.06 3.13 13.01
N LEU A 30 -6.95 2.86 12.33
CA LEU A 30 -6.90 1.96 11.18
C LEU A 30 -7.25 0.53 11.55
N LEU A 31 -6.75 0.03 12.67
CA LEU A 31 -7.08 -1.30 13.18
C LEU A 31 -8.56 -1.41 13.50
N LYS A 32 -9.13 -0.40 14.15
CA LYS A 32 -10.55 -0.35 14.48
C LYS A 32 -11.45 -0.36 13.25
N LYS A 33 -11.06 0.35 12.19
CA LYS A 33 -11.79 0.40 10.92
C LYS A 33 -11.54 -0.81 10.03
N LYS A 34 -10.64 -1.71 10.41
CA LYS A 34 -10.21 -2.84 9.60
C LYS A 34 -9.70 -2.41 8.20
N SER A 35 -9.01 -1.28 8.15
CA SER A 35 -8.47 -0.66 6.92
C SER A 35 -6.98 -0.94 6.74
N ILE A 36 -6.44 -1.91 7.44
CA ILE A 36 -5.04 -2.26 7.40
C ILE A 36 -4.87 -3.78 7.47
N TYR A 37 -3.98 -4.29 6.63
CA TYR A 37 -3.52 -5.68 6.71
C TYR A 37 -2.02 -5.69 6.97
N ILE A 38 -1.61 -6.50 7.94
CA ILE A 38 -0.20 -6.74 8.24
C ILE A 38 0.15 -8.10 7.70
N PHE A 39 1.25 -8.18 6.94
CA PHE A 39 1.71 -9.40 6.31
C PHE A 39 2.91 -9.96 7.06
N THR A 40 2.89 -11.27 7.29
CA THR A 40 3.92 -11.96 8.04
C THR A 40 4.57 -13.07 7.21
N LYS A 41 5.84 -13.33 7.50
CA LYS A 41 6.58 -14.45 6.96
C LYS A 41 7.31 -15.12 8.13
N ASN A 42 7.11 -16.43 8.33
CA ASN A 42 7.67 -17.15 9.48
C ASN A 42 7.32 -16.50 10.82
N LYS A 43 6.04 -16.09 10.96
CA LYS A 43 5.48 -15.42 12.15
C LYS A 43 6.08 -14.03 12.45
N ARG A 44 6.86 -13.47 11.53
CA ARG A 44 7.44 -12.13 11.67
C ARG A 44 6.81 -11.17 10.66
N PRO A 45 6.34 -9.99 11.08
CA PRO A 45 5.78 -9.03 10.14
C PRO A 45 6.87 -8.51 9.20
N PHE A 46 6.56 -8.42 7.91
CA PHE A 46 7.47 -7.88 6.92
C PHE A 46 6.91 -6.68 6.17
N GLY A 47 5.62 -6.46 6.22
CA GLY A 47 5.01 -5.35 5.52
C GLY A 47 3.56 -5.14 5.91
N LEU A 48 3.00 -4.04 5.45
CA LEU A 48 1.59 -3.72 5.65
C LEU A 48 1.00 -3.01 4.43
N VAL A 49 -0.31 -3.13 4.28
CA VAL A 49 -1.09 -2.41 3.29
C VAL A 49 -2.24 -1.71 4.00
N ARG A 50 -2.37 -0.41 3.78
CA ARG A 50 -3.50 0.40 4.24
C ARG A 50 -4.38 0.71 3.05
N PHE A 51 -5.68 0.84 3.30
CA PHE A 51 -6.59 1.23 2.23
C PHE A 51 -7.72 2.10 2.76
N SER A 52 -8.27 2.91 1.88
CA SER A 52 -9.43 3.77 2.17
C SER A 52 -10.27 3.90 0.92
N ASN A 53 -11.54 4.26 1.09
CA ASN A 53 -12.45 4.47 -0.03
C ASN A 53 -11.93 5.58 -0.94
N PHE A 54 -12.01 5.35 -2.25
CA PHE A 54 -11.56 6.32 -3.23
C PHE A 54 -12.24 6.03 -4.58
N ASN A 55 -12.91 7.03 -5.14
CA ASN A 55 -13.45 7.00 -6.51
C ASN A 55 -14.17 5.69 -6.86
N LYS A 56 -15.14 5.29 -6.04
CA LYS A 56 -15.92 4.04 -6.18
C LYS A 56 -15.10 2.76 -6.09
N GLY A 57 -13.93 2.85 -5.51
CA GLY A 57 -13.04 1.74 -5.22
C GLY A 57 -12.29 2.01 -3.95
N ILE A 58 -11.05 1.58 -3.90
CA ILE A 58 -10.14 1.87 -2.80
C ILE A 58 -8.81 2.41 -3.33
N LYS A 59 -8.14 3.20 -2.54
CA LYS A 59 -6.73 3.51 -2.76
C LYS A 59 -5.91 2.85 -1.66
N ILE A 60 -4.75 2.35 -2.04
CA ILE A 60 -3.84 1.67 -1.14
C ILE A 60 -2.57 2.47 -0.91
N SER A 61 -2.00 2.25 0.25
CA SER A 61 -0.66 2.68 0.60
C SER A 61 0.01 1.51 1.31
N TYR A 62 1.27 1.25 1.03
CA TYR A 62 1.93 0.08 1.58
C TYR A 62 3.37 0.38 1.99
N LEU A 63 3.90 -0.49 2.82
CA LEU A 63 5.24 -0.37 3.38
C LEU A 63 5.84 -1.76 3.58
N ILE A 64 7.10 -1.90 3.21
CA ILE A 64 7.90 -3.09 3.48
C ILE A 64 8.93 -2.73 4.55
N SER A 65 9.12 -3.61 5.53
CA SER A 65 10.13 -3.39 6.55
C SER A 65 11.52 -3.27 5.90
N PRO A 66 12.41 -2.41 6.43
CA PRO A 66 13.72 -2.18 5.82
C PRO A 66 14.53 -3.46 5.57
N LYS A 67 14.46 -4.42 6.48
CA LYS A 67 15.17 -5.70 6.36
C LYS A 67 14.70 -6.58 5.20
N ASN A 68 13.48 -6.38 4.72
CA ASN A 68 12.86 -7.24 3.72
C ASN A 68 12.77 -6.59 2.33
N ARG A 69 13.34 -5.41 2.15
CA ARG A 69 13.38 -4.73 0.86
C ARG A 69 14.34 -5.42 -0.11
N GLY A 70 14.06 -5.33 -1.39
CA GLY A 70 14.91 -5.89 -2.43
C GLY A 70 14.72 -7.39 -2.69
N HIS A 71 13.74 -8.03 -2.06
CA HIS A 71 13.49 -9.47 -2.20
C HIS A 71 12.18 -9.80 -2.92
N SER A 72 11.66 -8.87 -3.70
CA SER A 72 10.38 -9.01 -4.42
C SER A 72 9.17 -9.26 -3.50
N LEU A 73 9.30 -9.02 -2.20
CA LEU A 73 8.22 -9.23 -1.24
C LEU A 73 7.10 -8.20 -1.43
N GLY A 74 7.42 -7.00 -1.93
CA GLY A 74 6.42 -5.97 -2.21
C GLY A 74 5.37 -6.44 -3.20
N SER A 75 5.76 -6.98 -4.34
CA SER A 75 4.83 -7.46 -5.34
C SER A 75 4.04 -8.67 -4.85
N LYS A 76 4.66 -9.58 -4.10
CA LYS A 76 3.97 -10.70 -3.47
C LYS A 76 2.91 -10.22 -2.48
N MET A 77 3.26 -9.26 -1.64
CA MET A 77 2.34 -8.67 -0.66
C MET A 77 1.14 -8.01 -1.33
N ILE A 78 1.37 -7.20 -2.35
CA ILE A 78 0.31 -6.51 -3.08
C ILE A 78 -0.59 -7.53 -3.79
N SER A 79 -0.03 -8.57 -4.40
CA SER A 79 -0.80 -9.63 -5.04
C SER A 79 -1.69 -10.37 -4.04
N LEU A 80 -1.16 -10.70 -2.86
CA LEU A 80 -1.93 -11.32 -1.78
C LEU A 80 -3.04 -10.41 -1.28
N PHE A 81 -2.76 -9.14 -1.13
CA PHE A 81 -3.76 -8.14 -0.75
C PHE A 81 -4.90 -8.10 -1.76
N CYS A 82 -4.59 -8.03 -3.05
CA CYS A 82 -5.60 -7.98 -4.12
C CYS A 82 -6.48 -9.24 -4.10
N GLU A 83 -5.88 -10.41 -3.86
CA GLU A 83 -6.66 -11.65 -3.74
C GLU A 83 -7.58 -11.64 -2.52
N LYS A 84 -7.13 -11.11 -1.39
CA LYS A 84 -7.95 -10.98 -0.18
C LYS A 84 -9.16 -10.07 -0.44
N ILE A 85 -8.96 -8.96 -1.11
CA ILE A 85 -10.04 -8.03 -1.47
C ILE A 85 -11.02 -8.71 -2.43
N LYS A 86 -10.51 -9.42 -3.43
CA LYS A 86 -11.33 -10.14 -4.42
C LYS A 86 -12.22 -11.21 -3.77
N LYS A 87 -11.66 -11.97 -2.83
CA LYS A 87 -12.39 -13.05 -2.14
C LYS A 87 -13.30 -12.55 -1.01
N SER A 88 -13.14 -11.31 -0.58
CA SER A 88 -13.92 -10.77 0.51
C SER A 88 -15.31 -10.35 0.03
N ARG A 89 -16.35 -10.98 0.57
CA ARG A 89 -17.74 -10.58 0.33
C ARG A 89 -18.09 -9.26 1.03
N LYS A 90 -17.28 -8.86 1.99
CA LYS A 90 -17.46 -7.65 2.78
C LYS A 90 -17.14 -6.39 1.99
N PHE A 91 -16.23 -6.51 1.01
CA PHE A 91 -15.79 -5.40 0.18
C PHE A 91 -16.21 -5.64 -1.26
N ASN A 92 -17.13 -4.84 -1.75
CA ASN A 92 -17.58 -4.90 -3.14
C ASN A 92 -16.79 -3.91 -4.00
N TYR A 93 -15.46 -3.96 -3.87
CA TYR A 93 -14.57 -3.06 -4.59
C TYR A 93 -14.14 -3.67 -5.93
N LYS A 94 -14.29 -2.89 -6.99
CA LYS A 94 -13.90 -3.30 -8.35
C LYS A 94 -12.61 -2.64 -8.83
N LYS A 95 -12.15 -1.61 -8.12
CA LYS A 95 -10.97 -0.83 -8.51
C LYS A 95 -10.06 -0.59 -7.33
N ILE A 96 -8.76 -0.84 -7.53
CA ILE A 96 -7.72 -0.53 -6.55
C ILE A 96 -6.78 0.51 -7.18
N TYR A 97 -6.68 1.67 -6.54
CA TYR A 97 -5.79 2.75 -6.94
C TYR A 97 -4.56 2.78 -6.05
N ALA A 98 -3.44 3.18 -6.62
CA ALA A 98 -2.23 3.48 -5.88
C ALA A 98 -1.56 4.72 -6.48
N PHE A 99 -1.01 5.55 -5.63
CA PHE A 99 -0.31 6.77 -6.04
C PHE A 99 1.13 6.71 -5.55
N THR A 100 2.07 7.09 -6.40
CA THR A 100 3.48 7.14 -6.05
C THR A 100 4.05 8.50 -6.43
N ILE A 101 5.10 8.94 -5.73
CA ILE A 101 5.86 10.08 -6.22
C ILE A 101 6.67 9.64 -7.45
N LYS A 102 6.91 10.58 -8.36
CA LYS A 102 7.51 10.32 -9.66
C LYS A 102 8.79 9.51 -9.59
N ASN A 103 9.65 9.79 -8.63
CA ASN A 103 10.97 9.19 -8.52
C ASN A 103 11.01 7.94 -7.63
N ASN A 104 9.88 7.43 -7.18
CA ASN A 104 9.82 6.20 -6.38
C ASN A 104 9.89 4.96 -7.31
N VAL A 105 11.08 4.68 -7.79
CA VAL A 105 11.33 3.60 -8.76
C VAL A 105 10.89 2.24 -8.21
N ALA A 106 11.18 1.97 -6.95
CA ALA A 106 10.84 0.68 -6.32
C ALA A 106 9.32 0.44 -6.31
N SER A 107 8.53 1.44 -5.90
CA SER A 107 7.07 1.34 -5.92
C SER A 107 6.50 1.25 -7.33
N ASN A 108 7.05 2.01 -8.27
CA ASN A 108 6.60 1.98 -9.65
C ASN A 108 6.79 0.58 -10.24
N LYS A 109 7.93 -0.05 -10.00
CA LYS A 109 8.20 -1.42 -10.43
C LYS A 109 7.30 -2.43 -9.74
N THR A 110 7.10 -2.29 -8.42
CA THR A 110 6.26 -3.19 -7.64
C THR A 110 4.82 -3.19 -8.15
N LEU A 111 4.25 -2.02 -8.38
CA LEU A 111 2.87 -1.90 -8.86
C LEU A 111 2.72 -2.44 -10.27
N THR A 112 3.65 -2.14 -11.17
CA THR A 112 3.65 -2.67 -12.53
C THR A 112 3.73 -4.20 -12.52
N LYS A 113 4.63 -4.76 -11.73
CA LYS A 113 4.81 -6.21 -11.59
C LYS A 113 3.59 -6.88 -10.98
N SER A 114 2.83 -6.15 -10.15
CA SER A 114 1.60 -6.66 -9.52
C SER A 114 0.36 -6.54 -10.43
N GLY A 115 0.52 -6.09 -11.66
CA GLY A 115 -0.56 -6.00 -12.64
C GLY A 115 -1.34 -4.69 -12.61
N PHE A 116 -0.79 -3.64 -11.99
CA PHE A 116 -1.39 -2.31 -12.04
C PHE A 116 -1.00 -1.61 -13.34
N ASP A 117 -1.96 -0.91 -13.93
CA ASP A 117 -1.74 -0.07 -15.10
C ASP A 117 -1.45 1.36 -14.67
N CYS A 118 -0.45 1.98 -15.28
CA CYS A 118 -0.16 3.39 -15.04
C CYS A 118 -1.11 4.27 -15.85
N LEU A 119 -1.89 5.10 -15.16
CA LEU A 119 -2.82 6.03 -15.79
C LEU A 119 -2.20 7.39 -16.10
N GLY A 120 -0.90 7.56 -15.87
CA GLY A 120 -0.22 8.83 -16.00
C GLY A 120 -0.21 9.61 -14.70
N ILE A 121 -0.04 10.93 -14.82
CA ILE A 121 0.07 11.81 -13.66
C ILE A 121 -1.29 12.40 -13.32
N LYS A 122 -1.71 12.22 -12.06
CA LYS A 122 -2.92 12.81 -11.49
C LYS A 122 -2.57 13.36 -10.10
N TYR A 123 -3.04 14.57 -9.79
CA TYR A 123 -2.72 15.22 -8.52
C TYR A 123 -1.20 15.35 -8.26
N LYS A 124 -0.44 15.61 -9.34
CA LYS A 124 1.05 15.71 -9.32
C LYS A 124 1.76 14.42 -8.90
N LYS A 125 1.08 13.27 -9.03
CA LYS A 125 1.60 11.94 -8.64
C LYS A 125 1.36 10.94 -9.76
N ASN A 126 2.15 9.88 -9.80
CA ASN A 126 1.84 8.75 -10.66
C ASN A 126 0.60 8.05 -10.12
N CYS A 127 -0.36 7.79 -10.99
CA CYS A 127 -1.59 7.09 -10.64
C CYS A 127 -1.59 5.70 -11.26
N TYR A 128 -1.84 4.70 -10.44
CA TYR A 128 -1.94 3.29 -10.87
C TYR A 128 -3.32 2.75 -10.56
N LEU A 129 -3.81 1.89 -11.43
CA LEU A 129 -5.12 1.26 -11.29
C LEU A 129 -5.01 -0.23 -11.57
N LYS A 130 -5.60 -1.03 -10.73
CA LYS A 130 -5.88 -2.44 -11.00
C LYS A 130 -7.39 -2.68 -10.86
N LYS A 131 -8.01 -3.22 -11.91
CA LYS A 131 -9.40 -3.66 -11.85
C LYS A 131 -9.44 -5.06 -11.29
N ILE A 132 -10.38 -5.30 -10.39
CA ILE A 132 -10.62 -6.62 -9.83
C ILE A 132 -11.77 -7.23 -10.63
N ASP A 133 -11.47 -8.31 -11.35
CA ASP A 133 -12.49 -9.02 -12.12
C ASP A 133 -13.39 -9.80 -11.18
N GLU A 134 -14.68 -9.75 -11.46
CA GLU A 134 -15.66 -10.61 -10.80
C GLU A 134 -15.57 -12.00 -11.42
N ASN A 135 -15.21 -12.95 -10.62
CA ASN A 135 -15.37 -14.36 -10.99
C ASN A 135 -16.44 -14.97 -10.11
#